data_9ad5add48ecaa537adc4266b1fa814c7
#
_entry.id   9ad5add48ecaa537adc4266b1fa814c7
#
_cell.length_a   1.000
_cell.length_b   1.000
_cell.length_c   1.000
_cell.angle_alpha   90.00
_cell.angle_beta   90.00
_cell.angle_gamma   90.00
#
_symmetry.space_group_name_H-M   'P 1'
#
loop_
_entity.id
_entity.type
_entity.pdbx_description
1 polymer ?
#
loop_
_entity_poly.entity_id
_entity_poly.type
_entity_poly.pdbx_seq_one_letter_code
_entity_poly.pdbx_strand_id
1 'polypeptide(L)'
;KNTGCWDRFSDKLLCYDERQQAGVLDLRYPEVREYLLAVYLKAVREWDLDGLKLDFIDEFYIREGTPVWKEGMDYRDIQEALDVFMTSVRETLRKEKENLLIEFRQRYIGPNMRRYGNMFRVADCPCSPVTNRVGCADLRLLCGHSAVHSDMLMWNRGESPEAAAIQVLSCLFGVPQISV
;
A
#
# COMPACT_ATOMS: atom_id res chain seq x y z
N LYS A 1 10.18 -12.20 13.48
CA LYS A 1 10.54 -12.48 14.89
C LYS A 1 11.85 -11.74 15.18
N ASN A 2 12.21 -11.51 16.43
CA ASN A 2 13.41 -10.75 16.87
C ASN A 2 13.35 -9.23 16.60
N THR A 3 12.19 -8.62 16.73
CA THR A 3 12.01 -7.16 16.70
C THR A 3 11.20 -6.69 17.89
N GLY A 4 11.41 -5.48 18.37
CA GLY A 4 10.60 -4.92 19.46
C GLY A 4 9.10 -4.83 19.14
N CYS A 5 8.74 -4.77 17.85
CA CYS A 5 7.36 -4.88 17.39
C CYS A 5 6.79 -6.29 17.65
N TRP A 6 7.58 -7.34 17.39
CA TRP A 6 7.16 -8.71 17.67
C TRP A 6 6.96 -8.94 19.17
N ASP A 7 7.88 -8.49 20.00
CA ASP A 7 7.79 -8.65 21.45
C ASP A 7 6.56 -7.96 22.02
N ARG A 8 6.15 -6.85 21.41
CA ARG A 8 5.00 -6.06 21.83
C ARG A 8 3.64 -6.59 21.33
N PHE A 9 3.59 -7.16 20.13
CA PHE A 9 2.32 -7.42 19.43
C PHE A 9 2.18 -8.85 18.90
N SER A 10 3.02 -9.79 19.29
CA SER A 10 2.94 -11.19 18.83
C SER A 10 1.64 -11.91 19.20
N ASP A 11 0.91 -11.41 20.18
CA ASP A 11 -0.41 -11.89 20.61
C ASP A 11 -1.58 -11.17 19.91
N LYS A 12 -1.30 -10.15 19.10
CA LYS A 12 -2.26 -9.26 18.41
C LYS A 12 -2.08 -9.32 16.88
N LEU A 13 -2.06 -10.54 16.38
CA LEU A 13 -1.92 -10.80 14.94
C LEU A 13 -3.24 -11.30 14.34
N LEU A 14 -3.55 -10.86 13.13
CA LEU A 14 -4.54 -11.52 12.28
C LEU A 14 -4.04 -12.89 11.83
N CYS A 15 -2.78 -12.97 11.44
CA CYS A 15 -2.09 -14.19 11.06
C CYS A 15 -0.56 -14.00 11.08
N TYR A 16 0.14 -15.10 10.93
CA TYR A 16 1.56 -15.12 10.58
C TYR A 16 1.73 -15.62 9.15
N ASP A 17 2.39 -14.84 8.31
CA ASP A 17 2.71 -15.22 6.94
C ASP A 17 4.11 -15.87 6.91
N GLU A 18 4.14 -17.18 6.70
CA GLU A 18 5.40 -17.95 6.65
C GLU A 18 6.26 -17.56 5.45
N ARG A 19 5.66 -17.17 4.32
CA ARG A 19 6.39 -16.77 3.13
C ARG A 19 7.11 -15.44 3.34
N GLN A 20 6.45 -14.49 3.98
CA GLN A 20 7.00 -13.17 4.30
C GLN A 20 7.81 -13.18 5.61
N GLN A 21 7.75 -14.27 6.38
CA GLN A 21 8.32 -14.36 7.74
C GLN A 21 7.88 -13.20 8.64
N ALA A 22 6.64 -12.76 8.49
CA ALA A 22 6.07 -11.59 9.15
C ALA A 22 4.67 -11.85 9.71
N GLY A 23 4.35 -11.19 10.83
CA GLY A 23 3.00 -11.16 11.37
C GLY A 23 2.20 -10.00 10.77
N VAL A 24 0.95 -10.27 10.38
CA VAL A 24 -0.01 -9.23 10.02
C VAL A 24 -0.69 -8.77 11.30
N LEU A 25 -0.46 -7.53 11.68
CA LEU A 25 -1.02 -6.93 12.89
C LEU A 25 -2.54 -6.79 12.80
N ASP A 26 -3.22 -6.99 13.92
CA ASP A 26 -4.68 -6.87 14.00
C ASP A 26 -5.09 -5.43 14.34
N LEU A 27 -5.62 -4.72 13.35
CA LEU A 27 -6.05 -3.33 13.50
C LEU A 27 -7.26 -3.15 14.42
N ARG A 28 -7.92 -4.22 14.87
CA ARG A 28 -9.02 -4.14 15.83
C ARG A 28 -8.55 -3.74 17.23
N TYR A 29 -7.25 -3.78 17.49
CA TYR A 29 -6.65 -3.25 18.71
C TYR A 29 -6.25 -1.78 18.54
N PRO A 30 -6.73 -0.86 19.40
CA PRO A 30 -6.38 0.57 19.31
C PRO A 30 -4.88 0.82 19.41
N GLU A 31 -4.20 0.11 20.29
CA GLU A 31 -2.74 0.25 20.47
C GLU A 31 -1.91 -0.17 19.25
N VAL A 32 -2.43 -1.08 18.41
CA VAL A 32 -1.80 -1.46 17.13
C VAL A 32 -1.93 -0.31 16.13
N ARG A 33 -3.12 0.28 16.02
CA ARG A 33 -3.34 1.43 15.13
C ARG A 33 -2.49 2.63 15.55
N GLU A 34 -2.45 2.93 16.85
CA GLU A 34 -1.63 4.01 17.41
C GLU A 34 -0.14 3.79 17.13
N TYR A 35 0.35 2.57 17.32
CA TYR A 35 1.74 2.22 17.02
C TYR A 35 2.09 2.42 15.55
N LEU A 36 1.29 1.88 14.63
CA LEU A 36 1.53 2.01 13.20
C LEU A 36 1.46 3.48 12.74
N LEU A 37 0.49 4.23 13.25
CA LEU A 37 0.38 5.65 12.97
C LEU A 37 1.62 6.43 13.46
N ALA A 38 2.10 6.11 14.66
CA ALA A 38 3.31 6.73 15.22
C ALA A 38 4.55 6.41 14.37
N VAL A 39 4.68 5.18 13.84
CA VAL A 39 5.77 4.78 12.94
C VAL A 39 5.74 5.62 11.65
N TYR A 40 4.56 5.76 11.01
CA TYR A 40 4.43 6.55 9.78
C TYR A 40 4.72 8.04 10.03
N LEU A 41 4.18 8.57 11.11
CA LEU A 41 4.40 9.96 11.50
C LEU A 41 5.88 10.25 11.79
N LYS A 42 6.53 9.33 12.50
CA LYS A 42 7.97 9.41 12.77
C LYS A 42 8.77 9.42 11.48
N ALA A 43 8.48 8.54 10.54
CA ALA A 43 9.18 8.49 9.25
C ALA A 43 9.03 9.81 8.46
N VAL A 44 7.83 10.37 8.40
CA VAL A 44 7.59 11.65 7.73
C VAL A 44 8.35 12.79 8.40
N ARG A 45 8.36 12.85 9.74
CA ARG A 45 9.02 13.92 10.50
C ARG A 45 10.53 13.82 10.50
N GLU A 46 11.07 12.65 10.85
CA GLU A 46 12.51 12.48 11.08
C GLU A 46 13.31 12.35 9.79
N TRP A 47 12.70 11.77 8.75
CA TRP A 47 13.34 11.58 7.44
C TRP A 47 12.89 12.61 6.41
N ASP A 48 12.03 13.54 6.82
CA ASP A 48 11.47 14.61 5.98
C ASP A 48 10.84 14.10 4.67
N LEU A 49 10.13 12.96 4.75
CA LEU A 49 9.55 12.31 3.59
C LEU A 49 8.38 13.11 3.02
N ASP A 50 8.30 13.21 1.71
CA ASP A 50 7.18 13.84 0.98
C ASP A 50 6.05 12.87 0.67
N GLY A 51 6.23 11.58 0.96
CA GLY A 51 5.21 10.57 0.74
C GLY A 51 5.59 9.20 1.27
N LEU A 52 4.60 8.31 1.27
CA LEU A 52 4.71 6.93 1.69
C LEU A 52 4.02 6.03 0.67
N LYS A 53 4.60 4.88 0.37
CA LYS A 53 3.89 3.77 -0.25
C LYS A 53 3.40 2.84 0.85
N LEU A 54 2.09 2.66 0.96
CA LEU A 54 1.48 1.74 1.90
C LEU A 54 1.14 0.44 1.16
N ASP A 55 1.98 -0.56 1.35
CA ASP A 55 1.84 -1.85 0.70
C ASP A 55 1.08 -2.85 1.57
N PHE A 56 0.59 -3.95 0.97
CA PHE A 56 -0.11 -5.04 1.65
C PHE A 56 -1.36 -4.64 2.44
N ILE A 57 -2.04 -3.58 2.03
CA ILE A 57 -3.33 -3.19 2.66
C ILE A 57 -4.40 -4.27 2.46
N ASP A 58 -4.30 -5.05 1.39
CA ASP A 58 -5.13 -6.22 1.10
C ASP A 58 -4.91 -7.41 2.06
N GLU A 59 -3.88 -7.37 2.90
CA GLU A 59 -3.64 -8.39 3.91
C GLU A 59 -4.49 -8.22 5.20
N PHE A 60 -5.13 -7.08 5.38
CA PHE A 60 -6.03 -6.82 6.50
C PHE A 60 -7.41 -7.46 6.28
N TYR A 61 -7.50 -8.78 6.37
CA TYR A 61 -8.75 -9.52 6.30
C TYR A 61 -8.76 -10.71 7.27
N ILE A 62 -9.97 -11.15 7.63
CA ILE A 62 -10.18 -12.29 8.52
C ILE A 62 -9.85 -13.58 7.78
N ARG A 63 -9.04 -14.44 8.39
CA ARG A 63 -8.65 -15.76 7.89
C ARG A 63 -9.16 -16.85 8.81
N GLU A 64 -9.11 -18.09 8.35
CA GLU A 64 -9.30 -19.25 9.22
C GLU A 64 -8.30 -19.18 10.40
N GLY A 65 -8.80 -19.38 11.62
CA GLY A 65 -8.01 -19.26 12.84
C GLY A 65 -7.84 -17.83 13.39
N THR A 66 -8.26 -16.77 12.64
CA THR A 66 -8.29 -15.43 13.21
C THR A 66 -9.32 -15.36 14.33
N PRO A 67 -8.98 -14.86 15.54
CA PRO A 67 -9.94 -14.72 16.62
C PRO A 67 -11.11 -13.81 16.24
N VAL A 68 -12.34 -14.25 16.53
CA VAL A 68 -13.55 -13.44 16.28
C VAL A 68 -13.54 -12.18 17.17
N TRP A 69 -13.17 -12.36 18.43
CA TRP A 69 -13.06 -11.29 19.42
C TRP A 69 -12.09 -11.67 20.54
N LYS A 70 -11.32 -10.71 20.99
CA LYS A 70 -10.48 -10.82 22.19
C LYS A 70 -10.59 -9.54 23.02
N GLU A 71 -10.31 -9.65 24.31
CA GLU A 71 -10.18 -8.49 25.19
C GLU A 71 -9.14 -7.50 24.66
N GLY A 72 -9.46 -6.22 24.77
CA GLY A 72 -8.64 -5.13 24.24
C GLY A 72 -8.98 -4.70 22.81
N MET A 73 -9.79 -5.45 22.07
CA MET A 73 -10.33 -5.01 20.79
C MET A 73 -11.45 -3.99 21.02
N ASP A 74 -11.49 -2.94 20.21
CA ASP A 74 -12.57 -1.93 20.17
C ASP A 74 -13.47 -2.07 18.93
N TYR A 75 -13.02 -2.80 17.90
CA TYR A 75 -13.81 -3.14 16.71
C TYR A 75 -14.00 -4.65 16.59
N ARG A 76 -15.15 -5.09 16.08
CA ARG A 76 -15.40 -6.47 15.69
C ARG A 76 -15.05 -6.74 14.24
N ASP A 77 -15.34 -5.76 13.38
CA ASP A 77 -15.07 -5.82 11.95
C ASP A 77 -13.69 -5.24 11.64
N ILE A 78 -12.87 -6.02 10.93
CA ILE A 78 -11.54 -5.60 10.50
C ILE A 78 -11.60 -4.49 9.45
N GLN A 79 -12.64 -4.46 8.62
CA GLN A 79 -12.80 -3.43 7.59
C GLN A 79 -13.17 -2.08 8.20
N GLU A 80 -13.99 -2.09 9.26
CA GLU A 80 -14.28 -0.89 10.04
C GLU A 80 -13.02 -0.35 10.72
N ALA A 81 -12.25 -1.22 11.36
CA ALA A 81 -10.97 -0.86 11.98
C ALA A 81 -9.96 -0.32 10.96
N LEU A 82 -9.92 -0.90 9.77
CA LEU A 82 -9.08 -0.45 8.66
C LEU A 82 -9.52 0.94 8.16
N ASP A 83 -10.81 1.19 7.98
CA ASP A 83 -11.33 2.51 7.57
C ASP A 83 -10.93 3.61 8.56
N VAL A 84 -11.11 3.35 9.85
CA VAL A 84 -10.71 4.27 10.92
C VAL A 84 -9.20 4.50 10.91
N PHE A 85 -8.40 3.44 10.79
CA PHE A 85 -6.95 3.54 10.73
C PHE A 85 -6.49 4.37 9.53
N MET A 86 -6.94 4.05 8.33
CA MET A 86 -6.55 4.75 7.10
C MET A 86 -6.99 6.21 7.09
N THR A 87 -8.17 6.51 7.65
CA THR A 87 -8.63 7.88 7.85
C THR A 87 -7.68 8.64 8.77
N SER A 88 -7.33 8.03 9.92
CA SER A 88 -6.40 8.62 10.89
C SER A 88 -5.00 8.86 10.30
N VAL A 89 -4.51 7.90 9.51
CA VAL A 89 -3.22 8.04 8.79
C VAL A 89 -3.26 9.27 7.87
N ARG A 90 -4.27 9.35 6.99
CA ARG A 90 -4.41 10.48 6.07
C ARG A 90 -4.49 11.82 6.79
N GLU A 91 -5.35 11.91 7.79
CA GLU A 91 -5.58 13.17 8.52
C GLU A 91 -4.34 13.61 9.31
N THR A 92 -3.67 12.68 9.97
CA THR A 92 -2.48 12.97 10.76
C THR A 92 -1.31 13.38 9.89
N LEU A 93 -1.03 12.62 8.83
CA LEU A 93 0.10 12.91 7.96
C LEU A 93 -0.09 14.21 7.16
N ARG A 94 -1.32 14.56 6.78
CA ARG A 94 -1.62 15.84 6.11
C ARG A 94 -1.46 17.06 7.00
N LYS A 95 -1.57 16.91 8.31
CA LYS A 95 -1.23 18.00 9.26
C LYS A 95 0.25 18.30 9.31
N GLU A 96 1.08 17.31 9.01
CA GLU A 96 2.55 17.50 8.92
C GLU A 96 2.94 18.12 7.58
N LYS A 97 2.41 17.55 6.48
CA LYS A 97 2.63 18.05 5.12
C LYS A 97 1.32 18.00 4.33
N GLU A 98 0.78 19.15 3.99
CA GLU A 98 -0.52 19.30 3.30
C GLU A 98 -0.59 18.49 2.00
N ASN A 99 0.50 18.48 1.23
CA ASN A 99 0.63 17.81 -0.07
C ASN A 99 1.29 16.44 0.01
N LEU A 100 1.28 15.79 1.18
CA LEU A 100 1.89 14.47 1.34
C LEU A 100 1.28 13.46 0.36
N LEU A 101 2.15 12.68 -0.26
CA LEU A 101 1.77 11.64 -1.21
C LEU A 101 1.56 10.31 -0.48
N ILE A 102 0.44 9.65 -0.76
CA ILE A 102 0.16 8.29 -0.28
C ILE A 102 -0.14 7.43 -1.49
N GLU A 103 0.75 6.47 -1.75
CA GLU A 103 0.66 5.54 -2.87
C GLU A 103 0.07 4.19 -2.45
N PHE A 104 -0.84 3.70 -3.27
CA PHE A 104 -1.37 2.34 -3.23
C PHE A 104 -1.13 1.61 -4.55
N ARG A 105 -1.05 0.28 -4.52
CA ARG A 105 -0.94 -0.52 -5.73
C ARG A 105 -2.24 -1.27 -6.07
N GLN A 106 -2.39 -1.66 -7.33
CA GLN A 106 -3.66 -2.00 -7.99
C GLN A 106 -4.50 -3.08 -7.30
N ARG A 107 -3.96 -4.12 -6.70
CA ARG A 107 -4.77 -5.25 -6.22
C ARG A 107 -5.83 -4.88 -5.19
N TYR A 108 -5.62 -3.81 -4.43
CA TYR A 108 -6.57 -3.31 -3.43
C TYR A 108 -7.09 -1.90 -3.73
N ILE A 109 -6.90 -1.42 -4.96
CA ILE A 109 -7.43 -0.12 -5.37
C ILE A 109 -8.87 -0.28 -5.84
N GLY A 110 -9.74 0.50 -5.21
CA GLY A 110 -11.13 0.68 -5.59
C GLY A 110 -11.56 2.12 -5.31
N PRO A 111 -12.82 2.48 -5.56
CA PRO A 111 -13.32 3.84 -5.33
C PRO A 111 -13.06 4.37 -3.92
N ASN A 112 -13.15 3.51 -2.91
CA ASN A 112 -12.91 3.88 -1.51
C ASN A 112 -11.46 4.25 -1.23
N MET A 113 -10.48 3.65 -1.92
CA MET A 113 -9.07 3.93 -1.67
C MET A 113 -8.67 5.37 -2.01
N ARG A 114 -9.44 6.05 -2.86
CA ARG A 114 -9.28 7.48 -3.16
C ARG A 114 -9.52 8.39 -1.94
N ARG A 115 -10.19 7.87 -0.92
CA ARG A 115 -10.38 8.58 0.36
C ARG A 115 -9.08 8.68 1.16
N TYR A 116 -8.18 7.73 0.99
CA TYR A 116 -6.99 7.57 1.84
C TYR A 116 -5.70 7.98 1.14
N GLY A 117 -5.63 7.90 -0.18
CA GLY A 117 -4.43 8.23 -0.95
C GLY A 117 -4.69 9.03 -2.21
N ASN A 118 -3.62 9.46 -2.85
CA ASN A 118 -3.63 10.33 -4.02
C ASN A 118 -2.67 9.88 -5.15
N MET A 119 -1.99 8.74 -4.96
CA MET A 119 -1.19 8.07 -5.97
C MET A 119 -1.60 6.60 -6.07
N PHE A 120 -1.73 6.10 -7.30
CA PHE A 120 -2.19 4.74 -7.55
C PHE A 120 -1.31 4.09 -8.61
N ARG A 121 -0.67 2.98 -8.25
CA ARG A 121 0.26 2.26 -9.10
C ARG A 121 -0.37 0.97 -9.64
N VAL A 122 -0.02 0.60 -10.85
CA VAL A 122 -0.33 -0.72 -11.42
C VAL A 122 0.26 -1.83 -10.54
N ALA A 123 -0.40 -2.99 -10.49
CA ALA A 123 0.14 -4.18 -9.81
C ALA A 123 1.46 -4.63 -10.45
N ASP A 124 2.25 -5.39 -9.69
CA ASP A 124 3.57 -5.85 -10.12
C ASP A 124 3.48 -6.62 -11.44
N CYS A 125 4.04 -6.03 -12.48
CA CYS A 125 4.09 -6.58 -13.84
C CYS A 125 5.36 -6.11 -14.59
N PRO A 126 6.55 -6.17 -13.94
CA PRO A 126 7.79 -5.75 -14.60
C PRO A 126 7.99 -6.57 -15.88
N CYS A 127 8.54 -5.99 -16.90
CA CYS A 127 8.74 -6.60 -18.21
C CYS A 127 7.46 -7.02 -18.98
N SER A 128 6.26 -6.65 -18.52
CA SER A 128 5.00 -6.95 -19.21
C SER A 128 4.32 -5.67 -19.72
N PRO A 129 4.64 -5.20 -20.93
CA PRO A 129 4.09 -3.95 -21.47
C PRO A 129 2.57 -4.00 -21.61
N VAL A 130 2.01 -5.15 -21.97
CA VAL A 130 0.55 -5.30 -22.15
C VAL A 130 -0.16 -5.17 -20.81
N THR A 131 0.29 -5.89 -19.79
CA THR A 131 -0.32 -5.81 -18.44
C THR A 131 -0.19 -4.41 -17.86
N ASN A 132 0.96 -3.78 -18.02
CA ASN A 132 1.20 -2.42 -17.54
C ASN A 132 0.26 -1.41 -18.26
N ARG A 133 0.09 -1.56 -19.58
CA ARG A 133 -0.83 -0.72 -20.36
C ARG A 133 -2.27 -0.83 -19.91
N VAL A 134 -2.76 -2.07 -19.77
CA VAL A 134 -4.13 -2.33 -19.32
C VAL A 134 -4.32 -1.78 -17.90
N GLY A 135 -3.39 -2.06 -17.00
CA GLY A 135 -3.45 -1.55 -15.63
C GLY A 135 -3.44 -0.03 -15.54
N CYS A 136 -2.62 0.66 -16.33
CA CYS A 136 -2.63 2.14 -16.39
C CYS A 136 -3.97 2.69 -16.89
N ALA A 137 -4.56 2.07 -17.91
CA ALA A 137 -5.85 2.48 -18.44
C ALA A 137 -6.97 2.26 -17.40
N ASP A 138 -7.02 1.10 -16.77
CA ASP A 138 -8.00 0.77 -15.73
C ASP A 138 -7.90 1.74 -14.54
N LEU A 139 -6.69 1.99 -14.05
CA LEU A 139 -6.50 2.93 -12.96
C LEU A 139 -6.88 4.35 -13.35
N ARG A 140 -6.61 4.77 -14.57
CA ARG A 140 -7.03 6.10 -15.04
C ARG A 140 -8.55 6.26 -15.03
N LEU A 141 -9.28 5.21 -15.38
CA LEU A 141 -10.75 5.21 -15.32
C LEU A 141 -11.27 5.22 -13.88
N LEU A 142 -10.60 4.49 -12.96
CA LEU A 142 -11.02 4.37 -11.56
C LEU A 142 -10.62 5.57 -10.70
N CYS A 143 -9.44 6.14 -10.95
CA CYS A 143 -8.81 7.10 -10.03
C CYS A 143 -9.05 8.56 -10.41
N GLY A 144 -9.74 8.85 -11.49
CA GLY A 144 -10.08 10.23 -11.91
C GLY A 144 -8.83 11.09 -12.08
N HIS A 145 -8.77 12.21 -11.36
CA HIS A 145 -7.66 13.17 -11.44
C HIS A 145 -6.45 12.83 -10.54
N SER A 146 -6.49 11.73 -9.80
CA SER A 146 -5.34 11.29 -8.99
C SER A 146 -4.18 10.86 -9.86
N ALA A 147 -2.96 10.86 -9.32
CA ALA A 147 -1.79 10.36 -10.01
C ALA A 147 -1.91 8.85 -10.25
N VAL A 148 -1.66 8.42 -11.47
CA VAL A 148 -1.61 7.01 -11.86
C VAL A 148 -0.20 6.70 -12.33
N HIS A 149 0.43 5.73 -11.69
CA HIS A 149 1.78 5.29 -12.01
C HIS A 149 1.78 3.92 -12.68
N SER A 150 2.68 3.74 -13.62
CA SER A 150 3.01 2.42 -14.14
C SER A 150 3.62 1.57 -13.04
N ASP A 151 3.67 0.25 -13.23
CA ASP A 151 4.69 -0.55 -12.57
C ASP A 151 6.08 -0.20 -13.14
N MET A 152 7.13 -0.64 -12.45
CA MET A 152 8.50 -0.39 -12.90
C MET A 152 8.72 -0.95 -14.31
N LEU A 153 9.17 -0.09 -15.20
CA LEU A 153 9.61 -0.47 -16.52
C LEU A 153 11.00 -1.10 -16.40
N MET A 154 11.11 -2.33 -16.83
CA MET A 154 12.35 -3.10 -16.81
C MET A 154 12.55 -3.76 -18.17
N TRP A 155 13.78 -3.78 -18.64
CA TRP A 155 14.19 -4.52 -19.85
C TRP A 155 15.59 -5.09 -19.67
N ASN A 156 15.88 -6.16 -20.38
CA ASN A 156 17.20 -6.79 -20.33
C ASN A 156 18.16 -6.07 -21.29
N ARG A 157 19.45 -6.03 -20.96
CA ARG A 157 20.48 -5.41 -21.82
C ARG A 157 20.55 -5.95 -23.25
N GLY A 158 20.10 -7.18 -23.47
CA GLY A 158 20.08 -7.84 -24.77
C GLY A 158 18.79 -7.67 -25.56
N GLU A 159 17.80 -6.95 -25.02
CA GLU A 159 16.55 -6.67 -25.74
C GLU A 159 16.77 -5.65 -26.85
N SER A 160 15.91 -5.73 -27.90
CA SER A 160 15.97 -4.76 -28.99
C SER A 160 15.49 -3.38 -28.53
N PRO A 161 15.92 -2.29 -29.20
CA PRO A 161 15.41 -0.96 -28.91
C PRO A 161 13.89 -0.84 -29.04
N GLU A 162 13.28 -1.62 -29.93
CA GLU A 162 11.82 -1.67 -30.12
C GLU A 162 11.13 -2.29 -28.88
N ALA A 163 11.70 -3.34 -28.30
CA ALA A 163 11.17 -3.94 -27.07
C ALA A 163 11.23 -2.95 -25.91
N ALA A 164 12.32 -2.22 -25.74
CA ALA A 164 12.43 -1.17 -24.74
C ALA A 164 11.43 -0.02 -25.02
N ALA A 165 11.26 0.38 -26.26
CA ALA A 165 10.30 1.41 -26.66
C ALA A 165 8.86 1.00 -26.36
N ILE A 166 8.48 -0.27 -26.55
CA ILE A 166 7.17 -0.80 -26.21
C ILE A 166 6.91 -0.71 -24.69
N GLN A 167 7.92 -0.97 -23.85
CA GLN A 167 7.80 -0.78 -22.41
C GLN A 167 7.41 0.67 -22.06
N VAL A 168 8.11 1.65 -22.62
CA VAL A 168 7.83 3.08 -22.38
C VAL A 168 6.45 3.47 -22.93
N LEU A 169 6.11 3.03 -24.13
CA LEU A 169 4.80 3.31 -24.77
C LEU A 169 3.64 2.68 -24.01
N SER A 170 3.87 1.62 -23.24
CA SER A 170 2.84 1.01 -22.40
C SER A 170 2.29 1.97 -21.33
N CYS A 171 3.05 2.97 -20.93
CA CYS A 171 2.71 3.89 -19.84
C CYS A 171 2.06 5.20 -20.27
N LEU A 172 1.60 5.33 -21.51
CA LEU A 172 1.07 6.60 -22.07
C LEU A 172 -0.06 7.24 -21.24
N PHE A 173 -0.77 6.48 -20.42
CA PHE A 173 -1.86 6.97 -19.58
C PHE A 173 -1.48 7.13 -18.09
N GLY A 174 -0.23 6.93 -17.76
CA GLY A 174 0.31 7.02 -16.42
C GLY A 174 1.66 7.71 -16.38
N VAL A 175 2.17 7.88 -15.16
CA VAL A 175 3.54 8.33 -14.91
C VAL A 175 4.46 7.11 -15.00
N PRO A 176 5.48 7.09 -15.87
CA PRO A 176 6.40 5.96 -15.96
C PRO A 176 7.30 5.89 -14.73
N GLN A 177 7.46 4.68 -14.18
CA GLN A 177 8.48 4.35 -13.20
C GLN A 177 9.56 3.51 -13.89
N ILE A 178 10.81 3.91 -13.80
CA ILE A 178 11.93 3.23 -14.47
C ILE A 178 12.87 2.69 -13.41
N SER A 179 13.18 1.39 -13.49
CA SER A 179 14.23 0.76 -12.69
C SER A 179 15.47 0.54 -13.56
N VAL A 180 16.60 1.04 -13.12
CA VAL A 180 17.91 0.92 -13.77
C VAL A 180 18.89 0.16 -12.89
#